data_5af4867995d4b52a0ccc191788292ed1
#
_entry.id   5af4867995d4b52a0ccc191788292ed1
#
_cell.length_a   1.000
_cell.length_b   1.000
_cell.length_c   1.000
_cell.angle_alpha   90.00
_cell.angle_beta   90.00
_cell.angle_gamma   90.00
#
_symmetry.space_group_name_H-M   'P 1'
#
loop_
_entity.id
_entity.type
_entity.pdbx_description
1 polymer ?
#
loop_
_entity_poly.entity_id
_entity_poly.type
_entity_poly.pdbx_seq_one_letter_code
_entity_poly.pdbx_strand_id
1 'polypeptide(L)'
;MKMQLHISPSLRHVTVLPGKGVREFIKVKVAGNKLSFTMILYCLLFLTFLLRFVFVLSTVDTIDGETKCSSLGCLGKRLGPRILGRRLDSAVPEVIYQVLEEPLEEDELKGKTDVPQTLQEFMAEIKDTKLDAKTFALKLREMVSLLEQRTRTAKIQEYLYRHVASSSIPKQLHCLALRLANEHSTNAAARLQLPSPELVPALVDNSYFHFVLASDNVLAASVVATSLVKNALRPQKFVLHIITDRKTYSPMQAWFSLHPLSPAIVEVKALHHFDWFTKGKVPVLEAMEKDQRVRSQFRGGSSAIVANTSEKPNIIAAKLQALSPKYNSVMNHIRIHLPELFPSLKKVVFLDDDIVVQTDLSPLWDIEMNGKVNGAVETCIGDDKFVMSKRLKSYLNFSHPLIANNFDPNECAWAYGMNIFDLAAWRKTNVSLTYHYWLEQNLKSELSLWQLGTLPPGLIAFHGHVQVIDPFWHMLGLGYQDNTSLSDAQSAAVIHFNGRAKPWLDIAFPQLRPLWTKYINFSDKFIKGCHIN
;
A
#
# COMPACT_ATOMS: atom_id res chain seq x y z
N MET A 1 50.22 1.57 9.85
CA MET A 1 50.24 0.74 11.07
C MET A 1 50.01 -0.71 10.63
N LYS A 2 50.99 -1.60 10.74
CA LYS A 2 50.89 -2.99 10.34
C LYS A 2 50.38 -3.80 11.55
N MET A 3 49.30 -4.53 11.41
CA MET A 3 48.75 -5.43 12.43
C MET A 3 49.31 -6.84 12.23
N GLN A 4 49.79 -7.46 13.30
CA GLN A 4 50.15 -8.89 13.35
C GLN A 4 49.03 -9.69 14.02
N LEU A 5 48.60 -10.76 13.37
CA LEU A 5 47.61 -11.69 13.92
C LEU A 5 48.33 -12.87 14.54
N HIS A 6 48.15 -13.11 15.82
CA HIS A 6 48.66 -14.28 16.52
C HIS A 6 47.48 -15.26 16.81
N ILE A 7 47.55 -16.46 16.27
CA ILE A 7 46.52 -17.49 16.49
C ILE A 7 47.08 -18.55 17.43
N SER A 8 46.50 -18.69 18.61
CA SER A 8 46.87 -19.72 19.58
C SER A 8 46.41 -21.10 19.12
N PRO A 9 47.18 -22.17 19.41
CA PRO A 9 46.84 -23.54 19.02
C PRO A 9 45.55 -24.09 19.63
N SER A 10 45.01 -23.47 20.66
CA SER A 10 43.75 -23.89 21.29
C SER A 10 42.50 -23.22 20.67
N LEU A 11 42.67 -22.40 19.68
CA LEU A 11 41.63 -21.87 18.77
C LEU A 11 40.34 -21.35 19.39
N ARG A 12 40.42 -20.75 20.56
CA ARG A 12 39.25 -20.08 21.13
C ARG A 12 39.38 -18.55 21.24
N HIS A 13 40.58 -18.00 20.93
CA HIS A 13 40.79 -16.52 20.93
C HIS A 13 41.78 -16.09 19.87
N VAL A 14 41.44 -15.03 19.15
CA VAL A 14 42.33 -14.30 18.24
C VAL A 14 42.70 -13.01 18.93
N THR A 15 43.98 -12.80 19.20
CA THR A 15 44.53 -11.55 19.74
C THR A 15 45.32 -10.82 18.66
N VAL A 16 45.04 -9.56 18.44
CA VAL A 16 45.75 -8.72 17.49
C VAL A 16 46.73 -7.81 18.28
N LEU A 17 48.03 -7.97 18.01
CA LEU A 17 49.08 -7.14 18.63
C LEU A 17 49.74 -6.23 17.56
N PRO A 18 50.09 -4.99 17.87
CA PRO A 18 50.82 -4.13 16.94
C PRO A 18 52.32 -4.51 16.96
N GLY A 19 52.90 -4.79 15.81
CA GLY A 19 54.31 -5.17 15.70
C GLY A 19 54.98 -4.66 14.43
N LYS A 20 56.30 -4.36 14.59
CA LYS A 20 57.19 -3.86 13.53
C LYS A 20 57.58 -5.00 12.55
N GLY A 21 57.40 -4.72 11.31
CA GLY A 21 57.95 -5.26 10.08
C GLY A 21 58.73 -6.56 10.09
N VAL A 22 58.07 -7.70 9.79
CA VAL A 22 58.66 -8.87 9.14
C VAL A 22 57.54 -9.58 8.37
N ARG A 23 57.85 -10.03 7.16
CA ARG A 23 56.94 -10.90 6.37
C ARG A 23 57.01 -12.32 6.93
N GLU A 24 56.00 -12.75 7.65
CA GLU A 24 55.84 -14.18 7.97
C GLU A 24 54.59 -14.74 7.24
N PHE A 25 54.80 -15.91 6.63
CA PHE A 25 53.73 -16.67 6.03
C PHE A 25 52.93 -17.36 7.14
N ILE A 26 51.62 -17.17 7.13
CA ILE A 26 50.72 -17.83 8.06
C ILE A 26 50.64 -19.32 7.71
N LYS A 27 51.27 -20.17 8.50
CA LYS A 27 51.03 -21.63 8.48
C LYS A 27 49.87 -21.93 9.41
N VAL A 28 48.68 -22.17 8.85
CA VAL A 28 47.53 -22.68 9.62
C VAL A 28 47.71 -24.19 9.81
N LYS A 29 48.07 -24.62 11.03
CA LYS A 29 47.99 -26.02 11.43
C LYS A 29 46.60 -26.25 12.04
N VAL A 30 45.71 -26.90 11.33
CA VAL A 30 44.44 -27.39 11.85
C VAL A 30 44.75 -28.65 12.68
N ALA A 31 44.60 -28.56 13.99
CA ALA A 31 44.67 -29.74 14.87
C ALA A 31 43.44 -30.61 14.62
N GLY A 32 43.65 -31.82 14.16
CA GLY A 32 42.60 -32.69 13.64
C GLY A 32 41.68 -33.27 14.70
N ASN A 33 40.42 -32.97 14.57
CA ASN A 33 39.42 -34.03 14.67
C ASN A 33 39.14 -34.46 13.25
N LYS A 34 39.36 -35.71 12.95
CA LYS A 34 39.05 -36.31 11.65
C LYS A 34 37.55 -36.27 11.41
N LEU A 35 37.05 -35.12 10.94
CA LEU A 35 35.78 -35.11 10.23
C LEU A 35 35.97 -36.03 9.03
N SER A 36 35.21 -37.13 8.99
CA SER A 36 35.22 -38.06 7.88
C SER A 36 35.07 -37.27 6.59
N PHE A 37 35.90 -37.57 5.59
CA PHE A 37 35.82 -36.96 4.25
C PHE A 37 34.38 -36.97 3.70
N THR A 38 33.62 -38.00 4.05
CA THR A 38 32.20 -38.14 3.76
C THR A 38 31.35 -37.04 4.42
N MET A 39 31.62 -36.64 5.68
CA MET A 39 30.88 -35.55 6.33
C MET A 39 31.18 -34.19 5.72
N ILE A 40 32.44 -33.94 5.35
CA ILE A 40 32.81 -32.69 4.65
C ILE A 40 32.14 -32.65 3.26
N LEU A 41 32.11 -33.78 2.57
CA LEU A 41 31.45 -33.89 1.27
C LEU A 41 29.92 -33.66 1.39
N TYR A 42 29.27 -34.24 2.40
CA TYR A 42 27.84 -33.99 2.67
C TYR A 42 27.55 -32.53 3.07
N CYS A 43 28.41 -31.93 3.90
CA CYS A 43 28.25 -30.49 4.23
C CYS A 43 28.45 -29.59 3.01
N LEU A 44 29.40 -29.87 2.14
CA LEU A 44 29.61 -29.14 0.89
C LEU A 44 28.46 -29.34 -0.10
N LEU A 45 27.95 -30.56 -0.22
CA LEU A 45 26.78 -30.85 -1.06
C LEU A 45 25.52 -30.19 -0.50
N PHE A 46 25.34 -30.23 0.82
CA PHE A 46 24.22 -29.54 1.47
C PHE A 46 24.32 -28.01 1.30
N LEU A 47 25.51 -27.44 1.49
CA LEU A 47 25.74 -25.99 1.31
C LEU A 47 25.54 -25.54 -0.15
N THR A 48 26.00 -26.34 -1.10
CA THR A 48 25.77 -26.05 -2.54
C THR A 48 24.32 -26.24 -2.93
N PHE A 49 23.60 -27.19 -2.32
CA PHE A 49 22.16 -27.34 -2.50
C PHE A 49 21.40 -26.17 -1.89
N LEU A 50 21.75 -25.74 -0.68
CA LEU A 50 21.15 -24.64 0.04
C LEU A 50 21.38 -23.28 -0.68
N LEU A 51 22.60 -23.04 -1.16
CA LEU A 51 22.93 -21.86 -1.99
C LEU A 51 22.17 -21.86 -3.31
N ARG A 52 21.99 -23.01 -3.95
CA ARG A 52 21.18 -23.13 -5.17
C ARG A 52 19.69 -22.95 -4.89
N PHE A 53 19.20 -23.47 -3.76
CA PHE A 53 17.80 -23.31 -3.34
C PHE A 53 17.49 -21.85 -2.97
N VAL A 54 18.37 -21.18 -2.21
CA VAL A 54 18.25 -19.75 -1.90
C VAL A 54 18.33 -18.90 -3.19
N PHE A 55 19.22 -19.27 -4.12
CA PHE A 55 19.33 -18.58 -5.40
C PHE A 55 18.08 -18.77 -6.26
N VAL A 56 17.46 -19.95 -6.28
CA VAL A 56 16.19 -20.20 -6.98
C VAL A 56 15.05 -19.42 -6.31
N LEU A 57 14.99 -19.37 -4.99
CA LEU A 57 13.99 -18.57 -4.26
C LEU A 57 14.19 -17.07 -4.53
N SER A 58 15.42 -16.56 -4.48
CA SER A 58 15.70 -15.15 -4.77
C SER A 58 15.46 -14.76 -6.24
N THR A 59 15.60 -15.71 -7.18
CA THR A 59 15.26 -15.48 -8.59
C THR A 59 13.76 -15.55 -8.86
N VAL A 60 12.98 -16.22 -8.02
CA VAL A 60 11.51 -16.20 -8.09
C VAL A 60 10.96 -14.85 -7.60
N ASP A 61 11.57 -14.26 -6.57
CA ASP A 61 11.19 -12.92 -6.07
C ASP A 61 11.62 -11.77 -7.00
N THR A 62 12.67 -11.96 -7.82
CA THR A 62 13.14 -10.95 -8.78
C THR A 62 12.46 -11.00 -10.15
N ILE A 63 11.45 -11.86 -10.36
CA ILE A 63 10.72 -11.99 -11.63
C ILE A 63 9.70 -10.85 -11.88
N ASP A 64 9.61 -9.84 -11.04
CA ASP A 64 8.78 -8.65 -11.28
C ASP A 64 9.45 -7.53 -12.10
N GLY A 65 10.70 -7.68 -12.55
CA GLY A 65 11.46 -6.74 -13.39
C GLY A 65 11.82 -7.30 -14.76
N GLU A 66 11.16 -6.82 -15.79
CA GLU A 66 11.55 -6.71 -17.21
C GLU A 66 12.42 -7.82 -17.85
N THR A 67 11.95 -8.99 -17.99
CA THR A 67 12.11 -9.95 -19.12
C THR A 67 11.51 -11.29 -18.66
N LYS A 68 10.21 -11.36 -18.76
CA LYS A 68 9.45 -12.55 -18.34
C LYS A 68 9.74 -13.70 -19.29
N CYS A 69 10.32 -14.76 -18.78
CA CYS A 69 10.20 -16.05 -19.42
C CYS A 69 8.72 -16.44 -19.42
N SER A 70 8.11 -16.42 -20.60
CA SER A 70 6.69 -16.77 -20.80
C SER A 70 6.47 -18.27 -21.05
N SER A 71 7.54 -19.06 -21.10
CA SER A 71 7.47 -20.51 -21.33
C SER A 71 8.45 -21.28 -20.44
N LEU A 72 8.09 -22.52 -20.11
CA LEU A 72 8.97 -23.48 -19.43
C LEU A 72 10.28 -23.73 -20.18
N GLY A 73 10.29 -23.64 -21.52
CA GLY A 73 11.46 -23.72 -22.35
C GLY A 73 12.43 -22.56 -22.13
N CYS A 74 11.92 -21.34 -21.97
CA CYS A 74 12.74 -20.18 -21.59
C CYS A 74 13.36 -20.39 -20.17
N LEU A 75 12.58 -20.91 -19.23
CA LEU A 75 13.06 -21.23 -17.88
C LEU A 75 14.11 -22.36 -17.95
N GLY A 76 13.89 -23.39 -18.75
CA GLY A 76 14.81 -24.49 -18.97
C GLY A 76 16.13 -24.07 -19.63
N LYS A 77 16.07 -23.21 -20.65
CA LYS A 77 17.28 -22.61 -21.29
C LYS A 77 18.07 -21.73 -20.32
N ARG A 78 17.42 -21.06 -19.41
CA ARG A 78 18.06 -20.14 -18.44
C ARG A 78 18.58 -20.82 -17.19
N LEU A 79 17.87 -21.81 -16.67
CA LEU A 79 18.20 -22.55 -15.44
C LEU A 79 18.91 -23.88 -15.72
N GLY A 80 18.61 -24.53 -16.84
CA GLY A 80 19.16 -25.84 -17.20
C GLY A 80 20.68 -25.93 -17.15
N PRO A 81 21.44 -25.01 -17.81
CA PRO A 81 22.90 -25.01 -17.75
C PRO A 81 23.48 -24.69 -16.37
N ARG A 82 22.71 -24.01 -15.50
CA ARG A 82 23.15 -23.61 -14.16
C ARG A 82 22.84 -24.69 -13.11
N ILE A 83 21.76 -25.45 -13.30
CA ILE A 83 21.31 -26.47 -12.36
C ILE A 83 21.96 -27.84 -12.66
N LEU A 84 22.10 -28.19 -13.94
CA LEU A 84 22.55 -29.52 -14.39
C LEU A 84 24.05 -29.59 -14.69
N GLY A 85 24.78 -28.46 -14.63
CA GLY A 85 26.20 -28.41 -14.95
C GLY A 85 26.49 -28.63 -16.45
N ARG A 86 27.61 -28.09 -16.96
CA ARG A 86 28.03 -28.12 -18.38
C ARG A 86 28.32 -29.50 -18.99
N ARG A 87 27.93 -30.63 -18.33
CA ARG A 87 28.17 -31.99 -18.78
C ARG A 87 26.90 -32.84 -18.82
N LEU A 88 25.90 -32.38 -19.54
CA LEU A 88 24.91 -33.29 -20.12
C LEU A 88 25.01 -33.10 -21.63
N ASP A 89 25.95 -33.81 -22.20
CA ASP A 89 26.11 -33.89 -23.66
C ASP A 89 24.98 -34.70 -24.28
N SER A 90 24.28 -34.02 -25.13
CA SER A 90 23.96 -34.28 -26.52
C SER A 90 22.76 -35.15 -26.91
N ALA A 91 22.05 -35.88 -26.10
CA ALA A 91 20.92 -36.66 -26.61
C ALA A 91 19.56 -36.53 -25.87
N VAL A 92 19.56 -36.00 -24.65
CA VAL A 92 18.36 -35.81 -23.83
C VAL A 92 17.72 -34.43 -24.07
N PRO A 93 18.42 -33.39 -24.57
CA PRO A 93 17.93 -32.04 -24.56
C PRO A 93 16.77 -31.75 -25.51
N GLU A 94 16.87 -32.23 -26.76
CA GLU A 94 15.94 -31.79 -27.83
C GLU A 94 14.50 -32.28 -27.56
N VAL A 95 14.33 -33.54 -27.17
CA VAL A 95 13.02 -34.13 -26.91
C VAL A 95 12.39 -33.54 -25.65
N ILE A 96 13.19 -33.27 -24.60
CA ILE A 96 12.68 -32.62 -23.37
C ILE A 96 12.29 -31.18 -23.66
N TYR A 97 13.09 -30.44 -24.43
CA TYR A 97 12.75 -29.06 -24.83
C TYR A 97 11.50 -29.01 -25.70
N GLN A 98 11.33 -29.88 -26.68
CA GLN A 98 10.13 -29.94 -27.50
C GLN A 98 8.88 -30.23 -26.66
N VAL A 99 8.95 -31.18 -25.75
CA VAL A 99 7.83 -31.53 -24.86
C VAL A 99 7.51 -30.37 -23.89
N LEU A 100 8.49 -29.59 -23.44
CA LEU A 100 8.29 -28.46 -22.52
C LEU A 100 7.85 -27.17 -23.24
N GLU A 101 8.07 -27.06 -24.55
CA GLU A 101 7.68 -25.87 -25.35
C GLU A 101 6.27 -25.98 -25.95
N GLU A 102 5.71 -27.17 -26.12
CA GLU A 102 4.34 -27.32 -26.60
C GLU A 102 3.34 -26.77 -25.58
N PRO A 103 2.41 -25.86 -25.95
CA PRO A 103 1.37 -25.40 -25.06
C PRO A 103 0.43 -26.56 -24.71
N LEU A 104 0.11 -26.75 -23.41
CA LEU A 104 -0.97 -27.63 -22.97
C LEU A 104 -2.29 -26.88 -23.16
N GLU A 105 -3.25 -27.50 -23.85
CA GLU A 105 -4.60 -26.97 -23.89
C GLU A 105 -5.27 -27.14 -22.51
N GLU A 106 -6.01 -26.10 -22.05
CA GLU A 106 -6.66 -26.12 -20.72
C GLU A 106 -7.64 -27.28 -20.55
N ASP A 107 -8.16 -27.84 -21.64
CA ASP A 107 -9.07 -28.97 -21.61
C ASP A 107 -8.39 -30.32 -21.39
N GLU A 108 -7.09 -30.45 -21.68
CA GLU A 108 -6.35 -31.69 -21.41
C GLU A 108 -6.11 -31.96 -19.91
N LEU A 109 -6.22 -30.94 -19.08
CA LEU A 109 -6.06 -31.02 -17.62
C LEU A 109 -7.37 -31.30 -16.87
N LYS A 110 -8.52 -31.08 -17.53
CA LYS A 110 -9.83 -31.34 -16.95
C LYS A 110 -10.14 -32.83 -16.98
N GLY A 111 -9.99 -33.49 -15.84
CA GLY A 111 -10.42 -34.88 -15.65
C GLY A 111 -9.34 -35.90 -15.38
N LYS A 112 -8.07 -35.52 -15.40
CA LYS A 112 -6.98 -36.43 -14.97
C LYS A 112 -6.89 -36.48 -13.45
N THR A 113 -7.39 -37.57 -12.86
CA THR A 113 -7.34 -37.84 -11.41
C THR A 113 -5.97 -38.33 -10.93
N ASP A 114 -5.04 -38.58 -11.84
CA ASP A 114 -3.80 -39.32 -11.60
C ASP A 114 -2.53 -38.44 -11.61
N VAL A 115 -2.70 -37.11 -11.53
CA VAL A 115 -1.56 -36.18 -11.44
C VAL A 115 -1.17 -35.97 -9.97
N PRO A 116 0.10 -36.18 -9.58
CA PRO A 116 0.56 -35.94 -8.22
C PRO A 116 0.22 -34.53 -7.77
N GLN A 117 -0.39 -34.40 -6.60
CA GLN A 117 -0.86 -33.11 -6.09
C GLN A 117 0.20 -32.35 -5.29
N THR A 118 1.21 -33.07 -4.84
CA THR A 118 2.32 -32.51 -4.07
C THR A 118 3.67 -32.96 -4.64
N LEU A 119 4.70 -32.17 -4.40
CA LEU A 119 6.08 -32.54 -4.78
C LEU A 119 6.52 -33.85 -4.09
N GLN A 120 6.02 -34.13 -2.90
CA GLN A 120 6.31 -35.35 -2.16
C GLN A 120 5.71 -36.59 -2.84
N GLU A 121 4.45 -36.49 -3.30
CA GLU A 121 3.79 -37.56 -4.07
C GLU A 121 4.52 -37.81 -5.40
N PHE A 122 4.87 -36.71 -6.10
CA PHE A 122 5.64 -36.80 -7.34
C PHE A 122 7.00 -37.47 -7.13
N MET A 123 7.73 -37.11 -6.08
CA MET A 123 9.02 -37.73 -5.74
C MET A 123 8.88 -39.20 -5.33
N ALA A 124 7.80 -39.58 -4.64
CA ALA A 124 7.50 -40.96 -4.28
C ALA A 124 7.21 -41.80 -5.55
N GLU A 125 6.37 -41.29 -6.44
CA GLU A 125 6.02 -41.94 -7.70
C GLU A 125 7.27 -42.17 -8.59
N ILE A 126 8.17 -41.19 -8.69
CA ILE A 126 9.42 -41.32 -9.47
C ILE A 126 10.36 -42.34 -8.85
N LYS A 127 10.41 -42.43 -7.53
CA LYS A 127 11.31 -43.34 -6.82
C LYS A 127 10.91 -44.78 -7.04
N ASP A 128 9.59 -45.05 -7.16
CA ASP A 128 9.06 -46.41 -7.30
C ASP A 128 8.94 -46.87 -8.77
N THR A 129 8.93 -45.92 -9.73
CA THR A 129 8.83 -46.22 -11.15
C THR A 129 10.07 -45.76 -11.91
N LYS A 130 10.66 -46.70 -12.69
CA LYS A 130 11.74 -46.35 -13.66
C LYS A 130 11.12 -45.65 -14.86
N LEU A 131 10.87 -44.35 -14.74
CA LEU A 131 10.35 -43.54 -15.83
C LEU A 131 11.45 -43.25 -16.84
N ASP A 132 11.11 -43.29 -18.13
CA ASP A 132 11.99 -42.73 -19.17
C ASP A 132 11.98 -41.19 -19.11
N ALA A 133 12.99 -40.57 -19.69
CA ALA A 133 13.17 -39.11 -19.63
C ALA A 133 11.98 -38.33 -20.22
N LYS A 134 11.31 -38.87 -21.23
CA LYS A 134 10.16 -38.23 -21.88
C LYS A 134 8.94 -38.29 -20.97
N THR A 135 8.61 -39.42 -20.40
CA THR A 135 7.48 -39.60 -19.47
C THR A 135 7.69 -38.77 -18.19
N PHE A 136 8.92 -38.69 -17.68
CA PHE A 136 9.28 -37.80 -16.58
C PHE A 136 9.02 -36.33 -16.91
N ALA A 137 9.46 -35.86 -18.08
CA ALA A 137 9.27 -34.48 -18.50
C ALA A 137 7.78 -34.13 -18.69
N LEU A 138 6.98 -35.06 -19.24
CA LEU A 138 5.53 -34.88 -19.38
C LEU A 138 4.83 -34.77 -18.04
N LYS A 139 5.09 -35.68 -17.09
CA LYS A 139 4.51 -35.65 -15.74
C LYS A 139 4.92 -34.38 -14.96
N LEU A 140 6.19 -33.98 -15.06
CA LEU A 140 6.67 -32.75 -14.44
C LEU A 140 5.95 -31.53 -15.01
N ARG A 141 5.78 -31.46 -16.32
CA ARG A 141 5.05 -30.41 -17.00
C ARG A 141 3.59 -30.34 -16.57
N GLU A 142 2.88 -31.47 -16.52
CA GLU A 142 1.50 -31.55 -16.03
C GLU A 142 1.40 -31.05 -14.58
N MET A 143 2.29 -31.49 -13.69
CA MET A 143 2.33 -31.05 -12.31
C MET A 143 2.57 -29.54 -12.17
N VAL A 144 3.55 -28.99 -12.90
CA VAL A 144 3.87 -27.54 -12.88
C VAL A 144 2.66 -26.74 -13.35
N SER A 145 2.03 -27.16 -14.46
CA SER A 145 0.83 -26.49 -14.99
C SER A 145 -0.35 -26.52 -14.00
N LEU A 146 -0.58 -27.64 -13.33
CA LEU A 146 -1.60 -27.77 -12.29
C LEU A 146 -1.31 -26.84 -11.08
N LEU A 147 -0.06 -26.77 -10.64
CA LEU A 147 0.35 -25.90 -9.53
C LEU A 147 0.24 -24.41 -9.91
N GLU A 148 0.60 -24.04 -11.14
CA GLU A 148 0.42 -22.69 -11.66
C GLU A 148 -1.06 -22.30 -11.69
N GLN A 149 -1.93 -23.17 -12.20
CA GLN A 149 -3.37 -22.94 -12.22
C GLN A 149 -3.94 -22.80 -10.80
N ARG A 150 -3.57 -23.67 -9.86
CA ARG A 150 -4.00 -23.58 -8.45
C ARG A 150 -3.51 -22.29 -7.79
N THR A 151 -2.23 -21.93 -7.98
CA THR A 151 -1.66 -20.71 -7.47
C THR A 151 -2.38 -19.48 -8.02
N ARG A 152 -2.68 -19.48 -9.33
CA ARG A 152 -3.45 -18.42 -9.97
C ARG A 152 -4.85 -18.30 -9.37
N THR A 153 -5.57 -19.42 -9.25
CA THR A 153 -6.92 -19.44 -8.66
C THR A 153 -6.89 -18.95 -7.21
N ALA A 154 -5.94 -19.42 -6.40
CA ALA A 154 -5.79 -19.00 -5.01
C ALA A 154 -5.53 -17.48 -4.89
N LYS A 155 -4.66 -16.92 -5.74
CA LYS A 155 -4.39 -15.47 -5.80
C LYS A 155 -5.64 -14.68 -6.18
N ILE A 156 -6.42 -15.16 -7.16
CA ILE A 156 -7.68 -14.49 -7.57
C ILE A 156 -8.68 -14.52 -6.41
N GLN A 157 -8.83 -15.65 -5.74
CA GLN A 157 -9.69 -15.77 -4.56
C GLN A 157 -9.24 -14.87 -3.42
N GLU A 158 -7.95 -14.81 -3.13
CA GLU A 158 -7.38 -13.90 -2.14
C GLU A 158 -7.74 -12.44 -2.46
N TYR A 159 -7.54 -12.00 -3.70
CA TYR A 159 -7.89 -10.64 -4.12
C TYR A 159 -9.39 -10.36 -3.99
N LEU A 160 -10.24 -11.32 -4.35
CA LEU A 160 -11.68 -11.19 -4.21
C LEU A 160 -12.10 -11.06 -2.75
N TYR A 161 -11.62 -11.95 -1.87
CA TYR A 161 -11.95 -11.89 -0.44
C TYR A 161 -11.42 -10.63 0.22
N ARG A 162 -10.21 -10.20 -0.10
CA ARG A 162 -9.67 -8.92 0.38
C ARG A 162 -10.50 -7.73 -0.12
N HIS A 163 -11.00 -7.78 -1.35
CA HIS A 163 -11.89 -6.74 -1.88
C HIS A 163 -13.21 -6.69 -1.09
N VAL A 164 -13.86 -7.82 -0.89
CA VAL A 164 -15.10 -7.91 -0.10
C VAL A 164 -14.88 -7.40 1.32
N ALA A 165 -13.82 -7.85 1.98
CA ALA A 165 -13.48 -7.41 3.33
C ALA A 165 -13.21 -5.91 3.42
N SER A 166 -12.49 -5.33 2.44
CA SER A 166 -12.16 -3.91 2.41
C SER A 166 -13.34 -3.00 2.07
N SER A 167 -14.34 -3.54 1.37
CA SER A 167 -15.53 -2.78 0.94
C SER A 167 -16.67 -2.84 1.96
N SER A 168 -16.62 -3.76 2.91
CA SER A 168 -17.62 -3.90 3.97
C SER A 168 -17.31 -2.98 5.14
N ILE A 169 -18.35 -2.51 5.82
CA ILE A 169 -18.23 -1.81 7.10
C ILE A 169 -18.25 -2.88 8.20
N PRO A 170 -17.19 -3.04 9.02
CA PRO A 170 -17.20 -3.96 10.14
C PRO A 170 -18.37 -3.72 11.09
N LYS A 171 -18.98 -4.79 11.61
CA LYS A 171 -20.11 -4.71 12.56
C LYS A 171 -19.77 -3.83 13.76
N GLN A 172 -18.54 -3.88 14.23
CA GLN A 172 -18.04 -3.11 15.35
C GLN A 172 -18.07 -1.60 15.07
N LEU A 173 -17.64 -1.16 13.89
CA LEU A 173 -17.69 0.26 13.49
C LEU A 173 -19.13 0.73 13.29
N HIS A 174 -19.98 -0.12 12.73
CA HIS A 174 -21.40 0.19 12.60
C HIS A 174 -22.09 0.32 13.98
N CYS A 175 -21.79 -0.60 14.90
CA CYS A 175 -22.23 -0.51 16.29
C CYS A 175 -21.80 0.81 16.94
N LEU A 176 -20.51 1.20 16.78
CA LEU A 176 -19.97 2.44 17.33
C LEU A 176 -20.75 3.66 16.80
N ALA A 177 -20.95 3.73 15.49
CA ALA A 177 -21.70 4.83 14.88
C ALA A 177 -23.14 4.90 15.38
N LEU A 178 -23.85 3.77 15.52
CA LEU A 178 -25.22 3.74 16.03
C LEU A 178 -25.31 4.16 17.50
N ARG A 179 -24.41 3.68 18.35
CA ARG A 179 -24.37 4.08 19.77
C ARG A 179 -24.10 5.56 19.94
N LEU A 180 -23.14 6.11 19.19
CA LEU A 180 -22.83 7.53 19.23
C LEU A 180 -23.98 8.39 18.66
N ALA A 181 -24.69 7.94 17.63
CA ALA A 181 -25.88 8.61 17.13
C ALA A 181 -27.00 8.63 18.21
N ASN A 182 -27.16 7.55 18.97
CA ASN A 182 -28.08 7.52 20.09
C ASN A 182 -27.64 8.50 21.21
N GLU A 183 -26.36 8.51 21.58
CA GLU A 183 -25.82 9.49 22.55
C GLU A 183 -26.06 10.93 22.05
N HIS A 184 -25.81 11.22 20.80
CA HIS A 184 -26.10 12.52 20.22
C HIS A 184 -27.58 12.92 20.37
N SER A 185 -28.51 11.95 20.28
CA SER A 185 -29.95 12.20 20.40
C SER A 185 -30.39 12.38 21.85
N THR A 186 -29.81 11.66 22.79
CA THR A 186 -30.29 11.54 24.16
C THR A 186 -29.46 12.31 25.19
N ASN A 187 -28.16 12.53 24.92
CA ASN A 187 -27.21 13.15 25.84
C ASN A 187 -26.85 14.59 25.39
N ALA A 188 -27.16 15.57 26.22
CA ALA A 188 -26.83 16.98 25.92
C ALA A 188 -25.33 17.21 25.81
N ALA A 189 -24.49 16.53 26.58
CA ALA A 189 -23.04 16.65 26.50
C ALA A 189 -22.48 16.18 25.15
N ALA A 190 -23.13 15.23 24.48
CA ALA A 190 -22.75 14.76 23.16
C ALA A 190 -23.11 15.74 22.02
N ARG A 191 -23.85 16.80 22.32
CA ARG A 191 -24.25 17.86 21.39
C ARG A 191 -23.62 19.22 21.69
N LEU A 192 -22.63 19.26 22.58
CA LEU A 192 -21.92 20.50 22.84
C LEU A 192 -21.32 21.06 21.55
N GLN A 193 -21.38 22.39 21.42
CA GLN A 193 -20.77 23.05 20.28
C GLN A 193 -19.27 22.80 20.25
N LEU A 194 -18.77 22.48 19.08
CA LEU A 194 -17.34 22.29 18.80
C LEU A 194 -16.86 23.24 17.71
N PRO A 195 -15.88 24.12 18.03
CA PRO A 195 -15.39 24.39 19.39
C PRO A 195 -16.38 25.22 20.22
N SER A 196 -16.07 25.40 21.50
CA SER A 196 -16.82 26.35 22.35
C SER A 196 -16.77 27.77 21.76
N PRO A 197 -17.79 28.61 22.05
CA PRO A 197 -17.95 29.93 21.38
C PRO A 197 -16.72 30.83 21.46
N GLU A 198 -15.99 30.80 22.58
CA GLU A 198 -14.76 31.58 22.80
C GLU A 198 -13.59 31.16 21.89
N LEU A 199 -13.59 29.93 21.39
CA LEU A 199 -12.54 29.40 20.50
C LEU A 199 -12.89 29.49 19.01
N VAL A 200 -14.11 29.89 18.65
CA VAL A 200 -14.55 30.05 17.25
C VAL A 200 -13.65 31.00 16.45
N PRO A 201 -13.15 32.13 16.99
CA PRO A 201 -12.24 33.00 16.25
C PRO A 201 -10.95 32.32 15.78
N ALA A 202 -10.45 31.30 16.52
CA ALA A 202 -9.26 30.57 16.16
C ALA A 202 -9.42 29.74 14.87
N LEU A 203 -10.66 29.41 14.46
CA LEU A 203 -10.95 28.62 13.24
C LEU A 203 -10.52 29.34 11.94
N VAL A 204 -10.32 30.66 11.99
CA VAL A 204 -9.92 31.49 10.84
C VAL A 204 -8.61 32.25 11.08
N ASP A 205 -7.98 32.05 12.22
CA ASP A 205 -6.74 32.74 12.62
C ASP A 205 -5.50 32.00 12.10
N ASN A 206 -4.83 32.60 11.13
CA ASN A 206 -3.63 32.06 10.50
C ASN A 206 -2.40 31.97 11.44
N SER A 207 -2.48 32.37 12.71
CA SER A 207 -1.45 32.15 13.73
C SER A 207 -1.52 30.73 14.33
N TYR A 208 -2.55 29.97 14.03
CA TYR A 208 -2.71 28.58 14.40
C TYR A 208 -2.30 27.62 13.25
N PHE A 209 -2.04 26.39 13.59
CA PHE A 209 -1.75 25.31 12.65
C PHE A 209 -3.06 24.57 12.32
N HIS A 210 -3.52 24.72 11.09
CA HIS A 210 -4.83 24.23 10.64
C HIS A 210 -4.68 22.89 9.93
N PHE A 211 -5.24 21.84 10.52
CA PHE A 211 -5.32 20.50 9.95
C PHE A 211 -6.73 20.22 9.47
N VAL A 212 -6.86 19.58 8.32
CA VAL A 212 -8.17 19.20 7.76
C VAL A 212 -8.20 17.69 7.61
N LEU A 213 -9.20 17.06 8.16
CA LEU A 213 -9.45 15.62 8.11
C LEU A 213 -10.85 15.37 7.53
N ALA A 214 -10.94 14.65 6.41
CA ALA A 214 -12.22 14.22 5.85
C ALA A 214 -12.43 12.74 6.12
N SER A 215 -13.49 12.38 6.86
CA SER A 215 -13.74 10.98 7.24
C SER A 215 -15.23 10.70 7.46
N ASP A 216 -15.67 9.50 7.05
CA ASP A 216 -16.95 8.88 7.38
C ASP A 216 -16.80 7.77 8.43
N ASN A 217 -15.62 7.65 9.07
CA ASN A 217 -15.27 6.62 10.04
C ASN A 217 -14.81 7.27 11.36
N VAL A 218 -15.69 7.25 12.37
CA VAL A 218 -15.43 7.88 13.67
C VAL A 218 -14.18 7.33 14.36
N LEU A 219 -13.97 6.00 14.31
CA LEU A 219 -12.80 5.38 14.94
C LEU A 219 -11.50 5.81 14.25
N ALA A 220 -11.48 5.80 12.93
CA ALA A 220 -10.33 6.24 12.13
C ALA A 220 -10.02 7.72 12.41
N ALA A 221 -11.03 8.59 12.32
CA ALA A 221 -10.88 10.00 12.65
C ALA A 221 -10.37 10.23 14.08
N SER A 222 -10.83 9.44 15.04
CA SER A 222 -10.38 9.54 16.42
C SER A 222 -8.91 9.19 16.60
N VAL A 223 -8.40 8.20 15.86
CA VAL A 223 -6.98 7.81 15.91
C VAL A 223 -6.10 8.87 15.26
N VAL A 224 -6.49 9.41 14.10
CA VAL A 224 -5.75 10.52 13.46
C VAL A 224 -5.68 11.72 14.40
N ALA A 225 -6.83 12.15 14.92
CA ALA A 225 -6.93 13.31 15.82
C ALA A 225 -6.12 13.11 17.11
N THR A 226 -6.26 11.92 17.73
CA THR A 226 -5.52 11.60 18.96
C THR A 226 -4.01 11.51 18.70
N SER A 227 -3.59 10.89 17.61
CA SER A 227 -2.17 10.79 17.27
C SER A 227 -1.57 12.15 16.96
N LEU A 228 -2.28 13.01 16.23
CA LEU A 228 -1.87 14.38 15.93
C LEU A 228 -1.64 15.21 17.21
N VAL A 229 -2.61 15.20 18.12
CA VAL A 229 -2.55 16.01 19.33
C VAL A 229 -1.57 15.47 20.37
N LYS A 230 -1.47 14.14 20.52
CA LYS A 230 -0.52 13.51 21.47
C LYS A 230 0.96 13.73 21.08
N ASN A 231 1.26 13.86 19.82
CA ASN A 231 2.62 14.05 19.34
C ASN A 231 2.95 15.53 19.05
N ALA A 232 2.02 16.44 19.29
CA ALA A 232 2.23 17.87 19.12
C ALA A 232 3.06 18.46 20.28
N LEU A 233 4.07 19.28 19.96
CA LEU A 233 4.82 20.05 20.96
C LEU A 233 4.00 21.22 21.51
N ARG A 234 3.13 21.79 20.71
CA ARG A 234 2.27 22.94 21.07
C ARG A 234 0.82 22.66 20.70
N PRO A 235 0.15 21.69 21.33
CA PRO A 235 -1.21 21.27 20.94
C PRO A 235 -2.24 22.41 21.05
N GLN A 236 -2.04 23.41 21.91
CA GLN A 236 -2.90 24.60 22.02
C GLN A 236 -2.88 25.51 20.78
N LYS A 237 -1.94 25.29 19.86
CA LYS A 237 -1.86 25.97 18.56
C LYS A 237 -2.48 25.16 17.42
N PHE A 238 -2.97 23.95 17.69
CA PHE A 238 -3.53 23.08 16.67
C PHE A 238 -5.04 23.27 16.57
N VAL A 239 -5.51 23.47 15.34
CA VAL A 239 -6.92 23.50 14.97
C VAL A 239 -7.18 22.36 14.02
N LEU A 240 -8.06 21.45 14.39
CA LEU A 240 -8.47 20.31 13.57
C LEU A 240 -9.89 20.49 13.06
N HIS A 241 -10.02 20.65 11.75
CA HIS A 241 -11.28 20.72 11.03
C HIS A 241 -11.66 19.33 10.53
N ILE A 242 -12.65 18.70 11.14
CA ILE A 242 -13.17 17.40 10.76
C ILE A 242 -14.38 17.59 9.85
N ILE A 243 -14.25 17.15 8.62
CA ILE A 243 -15.32 17.19 7.62
C ILE A 243 -15.88 15.79 7.47
N THR A 244 -17.20 15.65 7.55
CA THR A 244 -17.87 14.36 7.47
C THR A 244 -19.13 14.42 6.60
N ASP A 245 -19.73 13.26 6.31
CA ASP A 245 -20.97 13.18 5.59
C ASP A 245 -22.19 13.43 6.53
N ARG A 246 -23.36 13.53 5.93
CA ARG A 246 -24.61 13.76 6.68
C ARG A 246 -24.94 12.61 7.65
N LYS A 247 -24.58 11.37 7.30
CA LYS A 247 -24.93 10.18 8.10
C LYS A 247 -24.04 10.07 9.33
N THR A 248 -22.76 10.43 9.16
CA THR A 248 -21.74 10.28 10.21
C THR A 248 -21.59 11.53 11.06
N TYR A 249 -22.25 12.64 10.71
CA TYR A 249 -22.15 13.90 11.46
C TYR A 249 -22.50 13.73 12.96
N SER A 250 -23.68 13.19 13.27
CA SER A 250 -24.10 13.01 14.65
C SER A 250 -23.17 12.11 15.46
N PRO A 251 -22.75 10.92 14.97
CA PRO A 251 -21.74 10.11 15.64
C PRO A 251 -20.38 10.83 15.82
N MET A 252 -19.92 11.57 14.81
CA MET A 252 -18.64 12.28 14.85
C MET A 252 -18.69 13.42 15.88
N GLN A 253 -19.76 14.21 15.85
CA GLN A 253 -20.00 15.29 16.84
C GLN A 253 -20.03 14.71 18.26
N ALA A 254 -20.80 13.65 18.49
CA ALA A 254 -20.90 13.00 19.79
C ALA A 254 -19.54 12.50 20.31
N TRP A 255 -18.76 11.87 19.43
CA TRP A 255 -17.44 11.37 19.83
C TRP A 255 -16.54 12.51 20.32
N PHE A 256 -16.35 13.55 19.53
CA PHE A 256 -15.43 14.64 19.88
C PHE A 256 -15.95 15.56 20.99
N SER A 257 -17.28 15.64 21.19
CA SER A 257 -17.84 16.33 22.34
C SER A 257 -17.63 15.56 23.66
N LEU A 258 -17.71 14.23 23.61
CA LEU A 258 -17.49 13.36 24.78
C LEU A 258 -16.02 13.05 25.06
N HIS A 259 -15.16 13.18 24.06
CA HIS A 259 -13.71 12.93 24.13
C HIS A 259 -12.92 14.16 23.65
N PRO A 260 -12.95 15.26 24.41
CA PRO A 260 -12.26 16.47 24.02
C PRO A 260 -10.74 16.28 23.94
N LEU A 261 -10.12 16.83 22.91
CA LEU A 261 -8.67 16.79 22.68
C LEU A 261 -7.97 18.07 23.23
N SER A 262 -8.49 18.64 24.30
CA SER A 262 -7.90 19.83 24.92
C SER A 262 -6.39 19.62 25.19
N PRO A 263 -5.54 20.65 24.92
CA PRO A 263 -5.89 22.02 24.58
C PRO A 263 -6.00 22.30 23.06
N ALA A 264 -5.99 21.27 22.18
CA ALA A 264 -6.24 21.46 20.75
C ALA A 264 -7.70 21.81 20.49
N ILE A 265 -7.93 22.58 19.42
CA ILE A 265 -9.26 23.03 19.00
C ILE A 265 -9.79 22.08 17.95
N VAL A 266 -11.00 21.58 18.15
CA VAL A 266 -11.66 20.66 17.21
C VAL A 266 -12.95 21.27 16.71
N GLU A 267 -13.15 21.29 15.40
CA GLU A 267 -14.39 21.61 14.72
C GLU A 267 -14.92 20.39 13.99
N VAL A 268 -16.22 20.11 14.07
CA VAL A 268 -16.88 19.06 13.29
C VAL A 268 -17.91 19.68 12.38
N LYS A 269 -17.74 19.51 11.07
CA LYS A 269 -18.68 19.98 10.04
C LYS A 269 -19.12 18.87 9.11
N ALA A 270 -20.39 18.88 8.75
CA ALA A 270 -20.86 18.02 7.68
C ALA A 270 -20.89 18.77 6.34
N LEU A 271 -20.73 18.04 5.24
CA LEU A 271 -20.76 18.61 3.89
C LEU A 271 -22.00 19.47 3.62
N HIS A 272 -23.15 19.08 4.17
CA HIS A 272 -24.39 19.83 3.99
C HIS A 272 -24.49 21.14 4.80
N HIS A 273 -23.51 21.44 5.66
CA HIS A 273 -23.39 22.74 6.34
C HIS A 273 -22.74 23.81 5.47
N PHE A 274 -22.22 23.42 4.30
CA PHE A 274 -21.63 24.37 3.37
C PHE A 274 -22.65 24.76 2.29
N ASP A 275 -23.08 26.03 2.28
CA ASP A 275 -24.12 26.53 1.37
C ASP A 275 -23.77 26.34 -0.10
N TRP A 276 -22.49 26.43 -0.46
CA TRP A 276 -22.01 26.22 -1.82
C TRP A 276 -21.98 24.75 -2.25
N PHE A 277 -22.00 23.81 -1.29
CA PHE A 277 -22.01 22.36 -1.56
C PHE A 277 -23.46 21.86 -1.72
N THR A 278 -24.28 22.62 -2.41
CA THR A 278 -25.67 22.26 -2.71
C THR A 278 -25.76 21.55 -4.06
N LYS A 279 -26.83 20.75 -4.24
CA LYS A 279 -27.12 20.05 -5.48
C LYS A 279 -27.07 21.01 -6.68
N GLY A 280 -26.33 20.65 -7.73
CA GLY A 280 -26.13 21.42 -8.94
C GLY A 280 -24.90 22.35 -8.94
N LYS A 281 -24.20 22.50 -7.81
CA LYS A 281 -22.98 23.32 -7.76
C LYS A 281 -21.69 22.54 -8.02
N VAL A 282 -21.75 21.21 -8.01
CA VAL A 282 -20.64 20.31 -8.37
C VAL A 282 -21.09 19.33 -9.48
N PRO A 283 -21.49 19.86 -10.64
CA PRO A 283 -22.24 19.09 -11.65
C PRO A 283 -21.47 17.88 -12.19
N VAL A 284 -20.13 17.99 -12.30
CA VAL A 284 -19.30 16.89 -12.79
C VAL A 284 -19.29 15.72 -11.81
N LEU A 285 -19.14 16.00 -10.51
CA LEU A 285 -19.16 14.96 -9.47
C LEU A 285 -20.56 14.33 -9.36
N GLU A 286 -21.60 15.13 -9.45
CA GLU A 286 -22.99 14.64 -9.45
C GLU A 286 -23.29 13.80 -10.70
N ALA A 287 -22.76 14.18 -11.86
CA ALA A 287 -22.87 13.40 -13.09
C ALA A 287 -22.15 12.05 -12.95
N MET A 288 -20.95 12.02 -12.37
CA MET A 288 -20.23 10.78 -12.09
C MET A 288 -20.98 9.87 -11.11
N GLU A 289 -21.57 10.41 -10.05
CA GLU A 289 -22.40 9.61 -9.12
C GLU A 289 -23.64 9.01 -9.78
N LYS A 290 -24.20 9.68 -10.78
CA LYS A 290 -25.41 9.24 -11.50
C LYS A 290 -25.08 8.34 -12.69
N ASP A 291 -23.87 8.36 -13.23
CA ASP A 291 -23.48 7.58 -14.39
C ASP A 291 -23.63 6.09 -14.10
N GLN A 292 -24.42 5.41 -14.94
CA GLN A 292 -24.70 3.97 -14.78
C GLN A 292 -23.45 3.12 -14.98
N ARG A 293 -22.50 3.56 -15.80
CA ARG A 293 -21.20 2.88 -16.03
C ARG A 293 -20.35 2.94 -14.77
N VAL A 294 -20.27 4.11 -14.15
CA VAL A 294 -19.62 4.30 -12.85
C VAL A 294 -20.28 3.43 -11.79
N ARG A 295 -21.61 3.45 -11.72
CA ARG A 295 -22.37 2.61 -10.76
C ARG A 295 -22.21 1.12 -11.00
N SER A 296 -22.19 0.67 -12.25
CA SER A 296 -22.04 -0.76 -12.59
C SER A 296 -20.64 -1.26 -12.24
N GLN A 297 -19.60 -0.44 -12.45
CA GLN A 297 -18.25 -0.75 -12.01
C GLN A 297 -18.17 -0.91 -10.48
N PHE A 298 -18.98 -0.16 -9.71
CA PHE A 298 -18.98 -0.23 -8.24
C PHE A 298 -19.95 -1.24 -7.63
N ARG A 299 -21.04 -1.58 -8.30
CA ARG A 299 -22.14 -2.38 -7.70
C ARG A 299 -22.26 -3.82 -8.20
N GLY A 300 -21.73 -4.18 -9.33
CA GLY A 300 -22.07 -5.46 -9.93
C GLY A 300 -20.99 -6.21 -10.69
N GLY A 301 -19.83 -5.61 -10.87
CA GLY A 301 -18.80 -6.15 -11.76
C GLY A 301 -18.01 -7.34 -11.26
N SER A 302 -18.15 -7.73 -9.98
CA SER A 302 -17.34 -8.83 -9.41
C SER A 302 -17.56 -10.16 -10.14
N SER A 303 -18.78 -10.49 -10.51
CA SER A 303 -19.09 -11.77 -11.18
C SER A 303 -18.56 -11.82 -12.62
N ALA A 304 -18.62 -10.72 -13.36
CA ALA A 304 -18.10 -10.65 -14.73
C ALA A 304 -16.55 -10.61 -14.76
N ILE A 305 -15.91 -10.02 -13.75
CA ILE A 305 -14.45 -9.97 -13.64
C ILE A 305 -13.88 -11.36 -13.33
N VAL A 306 -14.56 -12.13 -12.49
CA VAL A 306 -14.13 -13.49 -12.11
C VAL A 306 -14.39 -14.51 -13.24
N ALA A 307 -15.36 -14.25 -14.11
CA ALA A 307 -15.68 -15.15 -15.24
C ALA A 307 -14.57 -15.16 -16.32
N ASN A 308 -13.72 -14.12 -16.39
CA ASN A 308 -12.64 -14.04 -17.36
C ASN A 308 -11.32 -14.56 -16.77
N THR A 309 -11.19 -15.88 -16.65
CA THR A 309 -10.05 -16.58 -16.04
C THR A 309 -8.72 -16.38 -16.80
N SER A 310 -8.76 -15.86 -18.03
CA SER A 310 -7.57 -15.61 -18.85
C SER A 310 -6.76 -14.38 -18.44
N GLU A 311 -7.33 -13.45 -17.64
CA GLU A 311 -6.61 -12.24 -17.22
C GLU A 311 -5.57 -12.52 -16.12
N LYS A 312 -4.47 -11.76 -16.16
CA LYS A 312 -3.40 -11.84 -15.13
C LYS A 312 -3.96 -11.41 -13.76
N PRO A 313 -3.59 -12.09 -12.65
CA PRO A 313 -4.08 -11.77 -11.31
C PRO A 313 -3.90 -10.29 -10.91
N ASN A 314 -2.80 -9.66 -11.33
CA ASN A 314 -2.53 -8.25 -11.04
C ASN A 314 -3.54 -7.30 -11.73
N ILE A 315 -4.02 -7.64 -12.92
CA ILE A 315 -5.05 -6.87 -13.64
C ILE A 315 -6.38 -7.00 -12.90
N ILE A 316 -6.73 -8.22 -12.48
CA ILE A 316 -7.94 -8.48 -11.67
C ILE A 316 -7.85 -7.72 -10.35
N ALA A 317 -6.70 -7.72 -9.68
CA ALA A 317 -6.48 -6.96 -8.45
C ALA A 317 -6.69 -5.45 -8.65
N ALA A 318 -6.15 -4.88 -9.73
CA ALA A 318 -6.32 -3.47 -10.07
C ALA A 318 -7.78 -3.13 -10.37
N LYS A 319 -8.48 -3.97 -11.14
CA LYS A 319 -9.91 -3.81 -11.43
C LYS A 319 -10.75 -3.87 -10.14
N LEU A 320 -10.50 -4.85 -9.27
CA LEU A 320 -11.21 -4.98 -8.00
C LEU A 320 -10.93 -3.78 -7.06
N GLN A 321 -9.73 -3.22 -7.09
CA GLN A 321 -9.41 -2.02 -6.31
C GLN A 321 -10.18 -0.80 -6.82
N ALA A 322 -10.30 -0.63 -8.14
CA ALA A 322 -11.07 0.44 -8.74
C ALA A 322 -12.58 0.36 -8.42
N LEU A 323 -13.09 -0.82 -8.10
CA LEU A 323 -14.49 -1.09 -7.77
C LEU A 323 -14.89 -0.71 -6.34
N SER A 324 -14.00 -0.22 -5.49
CA SER A 324 -14.38 0.16 -4.13
C SER A 324 -15.33 1.36 -4.13
N PRO A 325 -16.54 1.26 -3.53
CA PRO A 325 -17.49 2.37 -3.47
C PRO A 325 -16.93 3.63 -2.82
N LYS A 326 -15.93 3.46 -1.96
CA LYS A 326 -15.25 4.55 -1.26
C LYS A 326 -14.54 5.51 -2.21
N TYR A 327 -14.02 5.04 -3.35
CA TYR A 327 -13.31 5.90 -4.31
C TYR A 327 -14.22 6.82 -5.13
N ASN A 328 -15.54 6.60 -5.12
CA ASN A 328 -16.50 7.42 -5.86
C ASN A 328 -17.33 8.34 -4.96
N SER A 329 -17.00 8.44 -3.70
CA SER A 329 -17.67 9.36 -2.78
C SER A 329 -17.23 10.80 -3.05
N VAL A 330 -18.19 11.71 -3.07
CA VAL A 330 -17.92 13.16 -3.09
C VAL A 330 -17.00 13.58 -1.95
N MET A 331 -17.06 12.88 -0.81
CA MET A 331 -16.16 13.06 0.32
C MET A 331 -14.68 12.96 -0.08
N ASN A 332 -14.32 12.02 -0.96
CA ASN A 332 -12.94 11.86 -1.42
C ASN A 332 -12.47 13.03 -2.30
N HIS A 333 -13.41 13.68 -3.00
CA HIS A 333 -13.12 14.85 -3.83
C HIS A 333 -13.12 16.17 -3.06
N ILE A 334 -13.44 16.16 -1.75
CA ILE A 334 -13.60 17.38 -0.95
C ILE A 334 -12.34 18.24 -0.92
N ARG A 335 -11.15 17.61 -0.97
CA ARG A 335 -9.88 18.32 -0.89
C ARG A 335 -9.65 19.31 -2.04
N ILE A 336 -10.30 19.13 -3.20
CA ILE A 336 -10.18 20.09 -4.31
C ILE A 336 -10.92 21.40 -4.03
N HIS A 337 -11.78 21.41 -3.03
CA HIS A 337 -12.57 22.55 -2.60
C HIS A 337 -12.04 23.22 -1.32
N LEU A 338 -10.81 22.91 -0.90
CA LEU A 338 -10.20 23.52 0.29
C LEU A 338 -10.16 25.06 0.24
N PRO A 339 -9.89 25.73 -0.92
CA PRO A 339 -9.95 27.18 -1.00
C PRO A 339 -11.33 27.78 -0.69
N GLU A 340 -12.40 27.06 -1.08
CA GLU A 340 -13.80 27.47 -0.84
C GLU A 340 -14.25 27.10 0.57
N LEU A 341 -13.79 25.96 1.11
CA LEU A 341 -14.08 25.54 2.48
C LEU A 341 -13.48 26.48 3.53
N PHE A 342 -12.28 26.98 3.24
CA PHE A 342 -11.49 27.81 4.17
C PHE A 342 -11.06 29.12 3.52
N PRO A 343 -12.01 30.03 3.20
CA PRO A 343 -11.71 31.25 2.43
C PRO A 343 -10.71 32.18 3.13
N SER A 344 -10.67 32.17 4.47
CA SER A 344 -9.81 33.04 5.28
C SER A 344 -8.44 32.45 5.59
N LEU A 345 -8.26 31.13 5.42
CA LEU A 345 -7.00 30.48 5.72
C LEU A 345 -6.02 30.59 4.55
N LYS A 346 -4.74 30.72 4.90
CA LYS A 346 -3.62 30.82 3.94
C LYS A 346 -2.98 29.45 3.68
N LYS A 347 -2.83 28.62 4.70
CA LYS A 347 -2.18 27.30 4.63
C LYS A 347 -2.94 26.31 5.49
N VAL A 348 -3.10 25.09 5.00
CA VAL A 348 -3.65 23.97 5.75
C VAL A 348 -2.84 22.70 5.45
N VAL A 349 -2.83 21.75 6.39
CA VAL A 349 -2.36 20.38 6.14
C VAL A 349 -3.57 19.47 6.08
N PHE A 350 -3.75 18.80 4.95
CA PHE A 350 -4.80 17.81 4.76
C PHE A 350 -4.31 16.43 5.16
N LEU A 351 -5.13 15.69 5.89
CA LEU A 351 -4.83 14.36 6.43
C LEU A 351 -5.92 13.37 6.00
N ASP A 352 -5.54 12.21 5.48
CA ASP A 352 -6.45 11.09 5.27
C ASP A 352 -6.78 10.40 6.61
N ASP A 353 -7.87 9.65 6.67
CA ASP A 353 -8.34 9.00 7.91
C ASP A 353 -7.63 7.66 8.22
N ASP A 354 -6.79 7.20 7.31
CA ASP A 354 -6.01 5.98 7.44
C ASP A 354 -4.50 6.25 7.68
N ILE A 355 -4.19 7.40 8.27
CA ILE A 355 -2.84 7.75 8.70
C ILE A 355 -2.68 7.69 10.22
N VAL A 356 -1.43 7.67 10.65
CA VAL A 356 -1.03 7.91 12.05
C VAL A 356 0.09 8.93 12.09
N VAL A 357 -0.10 9.96 12.88
CA VAL A 357 0.94 10.97 13.15
C VAL A 357 1.84 10.47 14.27
N GLN A 358 3.16 10.51 14.09
CA GLN A 358 4.13 9.98 15.05
C GLN A 358 5.06 11.04 15.64
N THR A 359 5.06 12.25 15.08
CA THR A 359 5.87 13.38 15.58
C THR A 359 5.10 14.70 15.43
N ASP A 360 5.67 15.78 15.95
CA ASP A 360 5.10 17.11 15.79
C ASP A 360 5.08 17.55 14.32
N LEU A 361 3.91 17.99 13.85
CA LEU A 361 3.74 18.46 12.47
C LEU A 361 3.83 19.99 12.32
N SER A 362 4.06 20.74 13.40
CA SER A 362 4.20 22.20 13.29
C SER A 362 5.32 22.65 12.36
N PRO A 363 6.46 21.93 12.19
CA PRO A 363 7.51 22.31 11.25
C PRO A 363 7.09 22.29 9.77
N LEU A 364 5.98 21.65 9.42
CA LEU A 364 5.42 21.71 8.05
C LEU A 364 5.05 23.14 7.64
N TRP A 365 4.80 24.04 8.61
CA TRP A 365 4.52 25.45 8.32
C TRP A 365 5.74 26.23 7.92
N ASP A 366 6.94 25.77 8.33
CA ASP A 366 8.24 26.42 8.02
C ASP A 366 8.76 26.00 6.64
N ILE A 367 8.13 25.00 5.99
CA ILE A 367 8.50 24.57 4.64
C ILE A 367 8.14 25.66 3.64
N GLU A 368 9.16 26.12 2.89
CA GLU A 368 9.01 27.06 1.80
C GLU A 368 8.30 26.43 0.60
N MET A 369 7.13 26.95 0.28
CA MET A 369 6.32 26.42 -0.82
C MET A 369 6.74 26.94 -2.20
N ASN A 370 7.62 27.95 -2.29
CA ASN A 370 8.15 28.53 -3.54
C ASN A 370 7.05 28.88 -4.56
N GLY A 371 5.91 29.39 -4.08
CA GLY A 371 4.75 29.70 -4.90
C GLY A 371 3.97 28.48 -5.40
N LYS A 372 4.36 27.28 -5.01
CA LYS A 372 3.61 26.04 -5.30
C LYS A 372 2.42 25.91 -4.38
N VAL A 373 1.42 25.14 -4.85
CA VAL A 373 0.14 24.96 -4.16
C VAL A 373 0.15 23.78 -3.20
N ASN A 374 0.80 22.69 -3.59
CA ASN A 374 0.77 21.40 -2.89
C ASN A 374 2.18 21.00 -2.47
N GLY A 375 2.43 20.87 -1.16
CA GLY A 375 3.63 20.23 -0.62
C GLY A 375 3.38 18.75 -0.41
N ALA A 376 4.11 17.90 -1.12
CA ALA A 376 3.91 16.46 -1.10
C ALA A 376 5.23 15.69 -1.22
N VAL A 377 5.26 14.47 -0.66
CA VAL A 377 6.36 13.53 -0.84
C VAL A 377 6.21 12.85 -2.20
N GLU A 378 7.27 12.82 -3.00
CA GLU A 378 7.32 12.04 -4.24
C GLU A 378 7.37 10.54 -3.96
N THR A 379 6.73 9.75 -4.84
CA THR A 379 6.59 8.29 -4.64
C THR A 379 7.57 7.47 -5.45
N CYS A 380 8.57 8.08 -6.09
CA CYS A 380 9.57 7.35 -6.88
C CYS A 380 11.02 7.71 -6.51
N ILE A 381 11.23 8.34 -5.35
CA ILE A 381 12.56 8.68 -4.82
C ILE A 381 12.96 7.62 -3.79
N GLY A 382 14.16 7.04 -3.98
CA GLY A 382 14.76 6.08 -3.06
C GLY A 382 14.39 4.62 -3.34
N ASP A 383 14.77 3.75 -2.42
CA ASP A 383 14.67 2.28 -2.53
C ASP A 383 13.31 1.73 -2.06
N ASP A 384 12.22 2.45 -2.24
CA ASP A 384 10.88 2.11 -1.73
C ASP A 384 10.77 1.95 -0.20
N LYS A 385 11.76 2.46 0.52
CA LYS A 385 11.87 2.28 1.96
C LYS A 385 10.77 3.00 2.74
N PHE A 386 10.47 4.24 2.32
CA PHE A 386 9.48 5.11 2.98
C PHE A 386 8.24 5.39 2.13
N VAL A 387 8.30 5.12 0.83
CA VAL A 387 7.22 5.37 -0.13
C VAL A 387 7.18 4.27 -1.18
N MET A 388 5.98 4.00 -1.69
CA MET A 388 5.81 3.07 -2.82
C MET A 388 6.29 3.74 -4.10
N SER A 389 7.20 3.08 -4.83
CA SER A 389 7.71 3.59 -6.11
C SER A 389 6.61 3.59 -7.17
N LYS A 390 6.10 4.77 -7.47
CA LYS A 390 5.02 4.97 -8.45
C LYS A 390 5.31 6.17 -9.34
N ARG A 391 5.07 5.98 -10.63
CA ARG A 391 5.17 7.00 -11.68
C ARG A 391 3.81 7.25 -12.31
N LEU A 392 3.64 8.32 -13.09
CA LEU A 392 2.37 8.66 -13.73
C LEU A 392 1.80 7.50 -14.55
N LYS A 393 2.65 6.69 -15.21
CA LYS A 393 2.21 5.49 -15.95
C LYS A 393 1.49 4.43 -15.09
N SER A 394 1.62 4.49 -13.77
CA SER A 394 0.90 3.58 -12.85
C SER A 394 -0.54 4.03 -12.61
N TYR A 395 -0.88 5.26 -12.93
CA TYR A 395 -2.17 5.88 -12.62
C TYR A 395 -2.95 6.30 -13.85
N LEU A 396 -2.26 6.72 -14.94
CA LEU A 396 -2.85 7.28 -16.14
C LEU A 396 -2.68 6.32 -17.33
N ASN A 397 -3.63 6.35 -18.25
CA ASN A 397 -3.60 5.51 -19.45
C ASN A 397 -2.83 6.19 -20.59
N PHE A 398 -1.56 5.92 -20.69
CA PHE A 398 -0.68 6.45 -21.74
C PHE A 398 -0.95 5.87 -23.14
N SER A 399 -1.85 4.91 -23.29
CA SER A 399 -2.35 4.51 -24.62
C SER A 399 -3.37 5.51 -25.18
N HIS A 400 -3.91 6.40 -24.35
CA HIS A 400 -4.85 7.41 -24.78
C HIS A 400 -4.14 8.70 -25.18
N PRO A 401 -4.40 9.28 -26.39
CA PRO A 401 -3.67 10.46 -26.90
C PRO A 401 -3.75 11.68 -25.98
N LEU A 402 -4.89 11.91 -25.32
CA LEU A 402 -5.04 13.02 -24.37
C LEU A 402 -4.07 12.94 -23.18
N ILE A 403 -3.67 11.75 -22.78
CA ILE A 403 -2.69 11.56 -21.71
C ILE A 403 -1.27 11.60 -22.28
N ALA A 404 -1.00 10.80 -23.33
CA ALA A 404 0.33 10.66 -23.91
C ALA A 404 0.91 11.98 -24.44
N ASN A 405 0.05 12.87 -24.96
CA ASN A 405 0.49 14.15 -25.52
C ASN A 405 0.73 15.25 -24.46
N ASN A 406 0.28 15.06 -23.21
CA ASN A 406 0.33 16.09 -22.17
C ASN A 406 1.23 15.75 -20.99
N PHE A 407 1.61 14.47 -20.79
CA PHE A 407 2.32 14.01 -19.59
C PHE A 407 3.46 13.05 -19.95
N ASP A 408 4.52 13.03 -19.10
CA ASP A 408 5.59 12.04 -19.18
C ASP A 408 5.22 10.78 -18.35
N PRO A 409 5.18 9.58 -18.95
CA PRO A 409 4.90 8.34 -18.22
C PRO A 409 5.89 8.04 -17.08
N ASN A 410 7.11 8.58 -17.18
CA ASN A 410 8.17 8.34 -16.21
C ASN A 410 8.28 9.41 -15.12
N GLU A 411 7.49 10.47 -15.20
CA GLU A 411 7.40 11.47 -14.13
C GLU A 411 6.96 10.83 -12.81
N CYS A 412 7.54 11.27 -11.69
CA CYS A 412 7.17 10.83 -10.36
C CYS A 412 5.73 11.21 -10.03
N ALA A 413 4.97 10.27 -9.49
CA ALA A 413 3.77 10.62 -8.76
C ALA A 413 4.14 11.07 -7.34
N TRP A 414 3.17 11.62 -6.61
CA TRP A 414 3.33 12.09 -5.25
C TRP A 414 2.26 11.50 -4.32
N ALA A 415 2.55 11.51 -3.03
CA ALA A 415 1.71 10.95 -1.99
C ALA A 415 0.52 11.84 -1.67
N TYR A 416 -0.68 11.26 -1.50
CA TYR A 416 -1.95 12.01 -1.38
C TYR A 416 -2.61 11.93 0.00
N GLY A 417 -2.07 11.22 0.97
CA GLY A 417 -2.67 11.03 2.29
C GLY A 417 -2.28 12.08 3.33
N MET A 418 -1.20 12.82 3.09
CA MET A 418 -0.80 13.99 3.86
C MET A 418 -0.20 15.02 2.91
N ASN A 419 -0.80 16.19 2.85
CA ASN A 419 -0.38 17.25 1.94
C ASN A 419 -0.45 18.63 2.62
N ILE A 420 0.54 19.47 2.33
CA ILE A 420 0.52 20.87 2.69
C ILE A 420 -0.13 21.65 1.55
N PHE A 421 -1.20 22.38 1.81
CA PHE A 421 -1.82 23.22 0.81
C PHE A 421 -1.66 24.71 1.14
N ASP A 422 -0.97 25.44 0.27
CA ASP A 422 -0.97 26.90 0.27
C ASP A 422 -2.23 27.40 -0.43
N LEU A 423 -3.27 27.69 0.36
CA LEU A 423 -4.57 28.14 -0.16
C LEU A 423 -4.49 29.55 -0.77
N ALA A 424 -3.54 30.38 -0.31
CA ALA A 424 -3.35 31.71 -0.88
C ALA A 424 -2.73 31.63 -2.28
N ALA A 425 -1.77 30.74 -2.49
CA ALA A 425 -1.24 30.43 -3.81
C ALA A 425 -2.30 29.75 -4.69
N TRP A 426 -3.06 28.78 -4.13
CA TRP A 426 -4.08 28.02 -4.87
C TRP A 426 -5.13 28.93 -5.50
N ARG A 427 -5.65 29.91 -4.75
CA ARG A 427 -6.64 30.89 -5.25
C ARG A 427 -6.16 31.72 -6.43
N LYS A 428 -4.85 31.77 -6.69
CA LYS A 428 -4.24 32.46 -7.83
C LYS A 428 -4.01 31.55 -9.05
N THR A 429 -4.38 30.28 -8.96
CA THR A 429 -4.17 29.26 -9.99
C THR A 429 -5.48 28.73 -10.54
N ASN A 430 -5.39 27.98 -11.64
CA ASN A 430 -6.53 27.28 -12.24
C ASN A 430 -6.64 25.81 -11.77
N VAL A 431 -5.97 25.40 -10.69
CA VAL A 431 -5.91 24.00 -10.25
C VAL A 431 -7.30 23.38 -10.09
N SER A 432 -8.22 24.06 -9.39
CA SER A 432 -9.58 23.55 -9.22
C SER A 432 -10.33 23.41 -10.54
N LEU A 433 -10.20 24.39 -11.45
CA LEU A 433 -10.81 24.33 -12.78
C LEU A 433 -10.20 23.20 -13.62
N THR A 434 -8.89 23.04 -13.58
CA THR A 434 -8.17 21.95 -14.27
C THR A 434 -8.64 20.58 -13.78
N TYR A 435 -8.84 20.43 -12.47
CA TYR A 435 -9.35 19.19 -11.88
C TYR A 435 -10.73 18.82 -12.45
N HIS A 436 -11.66 19.76 -12.43
CA HIS A 436 -13.02 19.55 -12.96
C HIS A 436 -13.02 19.31 -14.47
N TYR A 437 -12.21 20.05 -15.23
CA TYR A 437 -12.05 19.83 -16.65
C TYR A 437 -11.63 18.39 -16.97
N TRP A 438 -10.60 17.87 -16.28
CA TRP A 438 -10.11 16.52 -16.53
C TRP A 438 -11.08 15.44 -16.07
N LEU A 439 -11.84 15.66 -14.99
CA LEU A 439 -12.94 14.77 -14.62
C LEU A 439 -13.99 14.68 -15.75
N GLU A 440 -14.33 15.81 -16.34
CA GLU A 440 -15.27 15.86 -17.46
C GLU A 440 -14.71 15.16 -18.70
N GLN A 441 -13.42 15.36 -19.02
CA GLN A 441 -12.77 14.66 -20.13
C GLN A 441 -12.75 13.15 -19.90
N ASN A 442 -12.46 12.69 -18.70
CA ASN A 442 -12.49 11.26 -18.38
C ASN A 442 -13.89 10.67 -18.56
N LEU A 443 -14.91 11.39 -18.12
CA LEU A 443 -16.31 10.97 -18.30
C LEU A 443 -16.69 10.91 -19.79
N LYS A 444 -16.30 11.90 -20.60
CA LYS A 444 -16.50 11.95 -22.07
C LYS A 444 -15.73 10.83 -22.80
N SER A 445 -14.57 10.46 -22.29
CA SER A 445 -13.74 9.36 -22.81
C SER A 445 -14.13 7.99 -22.25
N GLU A 446 -15.34 7.81 -21.77
CA GLU A 446 -15.86 6.56 -21.21
C GLU A 446 -15.02 5.98 -20.05
N LEU A 447 -14.45 6.86 -19.23
CA LEU A 447 -13.56 6.54 -18.11
C LEU A 447 -12.27 5.80 -18.52
N SER A 448 -11.78 6.08 -19.73
CA SER A 448 -10.59 5.44 -20.29
C SER A 448 -9.27 6.14 -19.96
N LEU A 449 -9.30 7.38 -19.46
CA LEU A 449 -8.08 8.14 -19.17
C LEU A 449 -7.35 7.63 -17.92
N TRP A 450 -8.10 7.22 -16.91
CA TRP A 450 -7.61 6.55 -15.70
C TRP A 450 -8.71 5.70 -15.08
N GLN A 451 -8.29 4.73 -14.26
CA GLN A 451 -9.23 4.06 -13.37
C GLN A 451 -9.65 5.02 -12.26
N LEU A 452 -10.84 4.80 -11.70
CA LEU A 452 -11.47 5.69 -10.73
C LEU A 452 -10.59 5.98 -9.51
N GLY A 453 -10.89 7.10 -8.85
CA GLY A 453 -10.18 7.59 -7.66
C GLY A 453 -9.87 9.07 -7.79
N THR A 454 -9.36 9.66 -6.71
CA THR A 454 -9.10 11.11 -6.60
C THR A 454 -7.65 11.48 -6.89
N LEU A 455 -6.73 10.51 -6.74
CA LEU A 455 -5.30 10.76 -6.99
C LEU A 455 -5.01 11.05 -8.47
N PRO A 456 -5.48 10.26 -9.47
CA PRO A 456 -5.18 10.54 -10.87
C PRO A 456 -5.56 11.95 -11.34
N PRO A 457 -6.80 12.45 -11.13
CA PRO A 457 -7.12 13.82 -11.48
C PRO A 457 -6.36 14.84 -10.62
N GLY A 458 -5.97 14.51 -9.40
CA GLY A 458 -5.08 15.31 -8.57
C GLY A 458 -3.68 15.44 -9.16
N LEU A 459 -3.07 14.34 -9.58
CA LEU A 459 -1.76 14.34 -10.25
C LEU A 459 -1.75 15.27 -11.46
N ILE A 460 -2.83 15.25 -12.23
CA ILE A 460 -2.99 16.11 -13.40
C ILE A 460 -3.19 17.58 -13.00
N ALA A 461 -4.11 17.85 -12.08
CA ALA A 461 -4.49 19.23 -11.74
C ALA A 461 -3.36 19.99 -11.03
N PHE A 462 -2.59 19.32 -10.21
CA PHE A 462 -1.45 19.91 -9.51
C PHE A 462 -0.13 19.81 -10.29
N HIS A 463 -0.13 19.29 -11.51
CA HIS A 463 1.08 19.22 -12.34
C HIS A 463 1.73 20.61 -12.47
N GLY A 464 3.02 20.69 -12.17
CA GLY A 464 3.76 21.95 -12.10
C GLY A 464 3.52 22.80 -10.83
N HIS A 465 2.57 22.43 -9.95
CA HIS A 465 2.22 23.14 -8.72
C HIS A 465 2.59 22.40 -7.43
N VAL A 466 3.46 21.38 -7.52
CA VAL A 466 3.91 20.58 -6.38
C VAL A 466 5.29 21.05 -5.90
N GLN A 467 5.41 21.30 -4.60
CA GLN A 467 6.66 21.40 -3.87
C GLN A 467 6.98 20.03 -3.27
N VAL A 468 8.09 19.47 -3.70
CA VAL A 468 8.57 18.20 -3.14
C VAL A 468 9.07 18.43 -1.72
N ILE A 469 8.64 17.59 -0.79
CA ILE A 469 9.07 17.61 0.61
C ILE A 469 9.79 16.31 0.97
N ASP A 470 10.54 16.32 2.07
CA ASP A 470 11.34 15.18 2.52
C ASP A 470 10.47 13.92 2.75
N PRO A 471 10.89 12.74 2.27
CA PRO A 471 10.20 11.46 2.49
C PRO A 471 9.94 11.10 3.95
N PHE A 472 10.73 11.63 4.88
CA PHE A 472 10.50 11.51 6.32
C PHE A 472 9.06 11.89 6.73
N TRP A 473 8.47 12.88 6.05
CA TRP A 473 7.16 13.41 6.42
C TRP A 473 6.01 12.46 6.14
N HIS A 474 6.13 11.53 5.16
CA HIS A 474 4.99 10.70 4.77
C HIS A 474 5.41 9.34 4.22
N MET A 475 5.32 8.29 5.01
CA MET A 475 5.56 6.92 4.60
C MET A 475 4.26 6.22 4.19
N LEU A 476 4.27 5.63 3.01
CA LEU A 476 3.12 4.93 2.40
C LEU A 476 3.31 3.41 2.43
N GLY A 477 2.24 2.68 2.10
CA GLY A 477 2.32 1.25 1.77
C GLY A 477 1.87 0.31 2.88
N LEU A 478 1.58 0.81 4.09
CA LEU A 478 1.32 -0.04 5.26
C LEU A 478 0.03 -0.90 5.13
N GLY A 479 -0.84 -0.60 4.18
CA GLY A 479 -2.02 -1.41 3.86
C GLY A 479 -1.91 -2.22 2.56
N TYR A 480 -0.76 -2.13 1.86
CA TYR A 480 -0.50 -2.87 0.62
C TYR A 480 0.46 -4.03 0.79
N GLN A 481 1.50 -3.85 1.59
CA GLN A 481 2.61 -4.80 1.70
C GLN A 481 2.83 -5.19 3.16
N ASP A 482 3.01 -6.47 3.39
CA ASP A 482 3.23 -7.08 4.70
C ASP A 482 4.71 -7.10 5.13
N ASN A 483 5.62 -6.89 4.17
CA ASN A 483 7.07 -6.88 4.40
C ASN A 483 7.63 -5.51 4.85
N THR A 484 6.77 -4.53 5.16
CA THR A 484 7.20 -3.24 5.68
C THR A 484 7.93 -3.43 7.02
N SER A 485 9.16 -2.93 7.10
CA SER A 485 9.95 -2.95 8.33
C SER A 485 9.30 -2.08 9.41
N LEU A 486 9.14 -2.63 10.60
CA LEU A 486 8.56 -1.90 11.74
C LEU A 486 9.46 -0.72 12.14
N SER A 487 10.79 -0.86 12.09
CA SER A 487 11.74 0.21 12.38
C SER A 487 11.61 1.37 11.39
N ASP A 488 11.44 1.05 10.10
CA ASP A 488 11.29 2.07 9.06
C ASP A 488 9.94 2.80 9.24
N ALA A 489 8.87 2.06 9.52
CA ALA A 489 7.57 2.66 9.82
C ALA A 489 7.61 3.58 11.06
N GLN A 490 8.37 3.21 12.10
CA GLN A 490 8.53 4.02 13.31
C GLN A 490 9.37 5.29 13.11
N SER A 491 10.22 5.32 12.09
CA SER A 491 11.10 6.47 11.80
C SER A 491 10.40 7.60 11.03
N ALA A 492 9.26 7.35 10.40
CA ALA A 492 8.54 8.36 9.63
C ALA A 492 7.65 9.26 10.50
N ALA A 493 7.51 10.53 10.12
CA ALA A 493 6.64 11.48 10.82
C ALA A 493 5.16 11.11 10.73
N VAL A 494 4.73 10.70 9.54
CA VAL A 494 3.37 10.21 9.27
C VAL A 494 3.46 8.89 8.55
N ILE A 495 2.78 7.87 9.07
CA ILE A 495 2.61 6.57 8.42
C ILE A 495 1.20 6.43 7.87
N HIS A 496 1.09 5.84 6.68
CA HIS A 496 -0.14 5.76 5.95
C HIS A 496 -0.51 4.31 5.62
N PHE A 497 -1.63 3.86 6.17
CA PHE A 497 -2.21 2.55 5.90
C PHE A 497 -3.03 2.56 4.60
N ASN A 498 -2.48 3.24 3.57
CA ASN A 498 -3.09 3.20 2.25
C ASN A 498 -3.09 1.76 1.71
N GLY A 499 -4.11 1.42 0.95
CA GLY A 499 -4.31 0.05 0.49
C GLY A 499 -5.54 -0.61 1.10
N ARG A 500 -5.66 -1.92 0.91
CA ARG A 500 -6.85 -2.68 1.29
C ARG A 500 -6.85 -3.11 2.75
N ALA A 501 -5.67 -3.40 3.29
CA ALA A 501 -5.50 -3.86 4.66
C ALA A 501 -5.54 -2.68 5.63
N LYS A 502 -6.72 -2.02 5.75
CA LYS A 502 -6.91 -0.92 6.70
C LYS A 502 -6.74 -1.39 8.14
N PRO A 503 -6.16 -0.58 9.04
CA PRO A 503 -5.81 -1.02 10.40
C PRO A 503 -7.02 -1.39 11.27
N TRP A 504 -8.22 -0.93 10.92
CA TRP A 504 -9.48 -1.27 11.58
C TRP A 504 -10.18 -2.50 11.01
N LEU A 505 -9.59 -3.18 10.01
CA LEU A 505 -10.13 -4.40 9.40
C LEU A 505 -9.40 -5.63 9.91
N ASP A 506 -10.08 -6.79 9.88
CA ASP A 506 -9.49 -8.08 10.24
C ASP A 506 -8.36 -8.52 9.29
N ILE A 507 -8.32 -7.97 8.07
CA ILE A 507 -7.27 -8.19 7.07
C ILE A 507 -6.05 -7.28 7.26
N ALA A 508 -6.01 -6.46 8.30
CA ALA A 508 -4.84 -5.64 8.64
C ALA A 508 -3.60 -6.50 8.90
N PHE A 509 -2.44 -5.98 8.55
CA PHE A 509 -1.18 -6.68 8.83
C PHE A 509 -0.88 -6.66 10.34
N PRO A 510 -0.81 -7.84 11.01
CA PRO A 510 -0.73 -7.91 12.47
C PRO A 510 0.50 -7.19 13.04
N GLN A 511 1.63 -7.20 12.33
CA GLN A 511 2.87 -6.56 12.77
C GLN A 511 2.81 -5.02 12.71
N LEU A 512 1.97 -4.44 11.84
CA LEU A 512 1.84 -2.98 11.66
C LEU A 512 0.64 -2.41 12.43
N ARG A 513 -0.39 -3.22 12.70
CA ARG A 513 -1.62 -2.81 13.39
C ARG A 513 -1.36 -2.13 14.75
N PRO A 514 -0.39 -2.57 15.58
CA PRO A 514 -0.10 -1.92 16.87
C PRO A 514 0.29 -0.45 16.76
N LEU A 515 0.88 -0.01 15.64
CA LEU A 515 1.21 1.41 15.40
C LEU A 515 -0.04 2.30 15.39
N TRP A 516 -1.18 1.74 15.01
CA TRP A 516 -2.47 2.41 14.95
C TRP A 516 -3.28 2.22 16.25
N THR A 517 -3.34 0.99 16.78
CA THR A 517 -4.17 0.66 17.96
C THR A 517 -3.66 1.29 19.24
N LYS A 518 -2.38 1.68 19.34
CA LYS A 518 -1.81 2.39 20.50
C LYS A 518 -2.52 3.73 20.82
N TYR A 519 -3.28 4.27 19.87
CA TYR A 519 -4.06 5.50 20.05
C TYR A 519 -5.52 5.25 20.38
N ILE A 520 -5.94 4.00 20.51
CA ILE A 520 -7.31 3.62 20.91
C ILE A 520 -7.36 3.38 22.42
N ASN A 521 -8.34 3.97 23.09
CA ASN A 521 -8.64 3.64 24.48
C ASN A 521 -9.63 2.46 24.52
N PHE A 522 -9.12 1.24 24.63
CA PHE A 522 -9.96 0.03 24.69
C PHE A 522 -10.83 -0.07 25.97
N SER A 523 -10.56 0.76 26.99
CA SER A 523 -11.39 0.85 28.19
C SER A 523 -12.60 1.77 28.01
N ASP A 524 -12.67 2.53 26.91
CA ASP A 524 -13.80 3.40 26.60
C ASP A 524 -15.11 2.61 26.50
N LYS A 525 -16.20 3.17 27.05
CA LYS A 525 -17.51 2.50 27.11
C LYS A 525 -18.09 2.15 25.73
N PHE A 526 -17.84 2.98 24.70
CA PHE A 526 -18.35 2.76 23.36
C PHE A 526 -17.49 1.74 22.60
N ILE A 527 -16.17 1.86 22.73
CA ILE A 527 -15.20 0.93 22.13
C ILE A 527 -15.43 -0.47 22.68
N LYS A 528 -15.41 -0.61 24.02
CA LYS A 528 -15.65 -1.88 24.72
C LYS A 528 -17.03 -2.45 24.43
N GLY A 529 -18.07 -1.59 24.44
CA GLY A 529 -19.45 -2.02 24.21
C GLY A 529 -19.74 -2.46 22.77
N CYS A 530 -18.87 -2.13 21.81
CA CYS A 530 -18.94 -2.60 20.43
C CYS A 530 -17.90 -3.69 20.09
N HIS A 531 -17.21 -4.24 21.10
CA HIS A 531 -16.22 -5.32 20.94
C HIS A 531 -15.12 -4.95 19.92
N ILE A 532 -14.66 -3.71 19.96
CA ILE A 532 -13.51 -3.27 19.15
C ILE A 532 -12.25 -3.67 19.94
N ASN A 533 -11.41 -4.51 19.33
CA ASN A 533 -10.21 -5.11 19.95
C ASN A 533 -8.94 -4.73 19.16
#